data_f215d4b30eb2058a4a5d69d0c7729481
#
_entry.id   f215d4b30eb2058a4a5d69d0c7729481
#
_cell.length_a   1.000
_cell.length_b   1.000
_cell.length_c   1.000
_cell.angle_alpha   90.00
_cell.angle_beta   90.00
_cell.angle_gamma   90.00
#
_symmetry.space_group_name_H-M   'P 1'
#
loop_
_entity.id
_entity.type
_entity.pdbx_description
1 polymer ?
#
loop_
_entity_poly.entity_id
_entity_poly.type
_entity_poly.pdbx_seq_one_letter_code
_entity_poly.pdbx_strand_id
1 'polypeptide(L)'
;MPLDQVHFHEVGAVDSIVDIVAAAVCLDNLAPDEVIVTGLCEGSGFIRCQHGLIPVPVPAVLNIVQTHGLTLIPTGIKGELVTPTGAAIVAAIRTKEKLPSSFKCTKTGLGAGKRTYERPSLLRAMMLETGENDEKDTIWKLECNIDDCTGEALGYCMGKLLQAGARDVHYIPVYMKKNRPAYQLDVICEEEKRETLESIIFTETTTIGIRRCQMERTVMKREFATITTEYGDAAVKI
;
A
#
# COMPACT_ATOMS: atom_id res chain seq x y z
N MET A 1 9.46 34.54 5.09
CA MET A 1 9.14 35.42 3.96
C MET A 1 7.64 35.53 3.87
N PRO A 2 7.04 36.74 3.84
CA PRO A 2 5.58 36.90 3.68
C PRO A 2 5.11 36.39 2.31
N LEU A 3 3.86 35.93 2.22
CA LEU A 3 3.29 35.34 0.99
C LEU A 3 3.30 36.31 -0.21
N ASP A 4 3.17 37.60 0.04
CA ASP A 4 3.21 38.69 -0.94
C ASP A 4 4.63 38.97 -1.51
N GLN A 5 5.65 38.38 -0.90
CA GLN A 5 7.06 38.49 -1.32
C GLN A 5 7.61 37.20 -1.93
N VAL A 6 6.76 36.19 -2.12
CA VAL A 6 7.14 34.94 -2.78
C VAL A 6 7.21 35.15 -4.29
N HIS A 7 8.39 34.98 -4.86
CA HIS A 7 8.59 35.00 -6.31
C HIS A 7 8.73 33.58 -6.85
N PHE A 8 7.88 33.21 -7.79
CA PHE A 8 7.93 31.92 -8.48
C PHE A 8 8.95 31.98 -9.63
N HIS A 9 10.22 31.79 -9.33
CA HIS A 9 11.28 31.83 -10.34
C HIS A 9 11.51 30.47 -11.02
N GLU A 10 11.23 29.37 -10.31
CA GLU A 10 11.53 27.99 -10.76
C GLU A 10 10.30 27.08 -10.78
N VAL A 11 9.29 27.37 -9.95
CA VAL A 11 8.01 26.65 -9.92
C VAL A 11 6.89 27.61 -10.25
N GLY A 12 6.06 27.27 -11.24
CA GLY A 12 4.98 28.13 -11.71
C GLY A 12 5.31 28.89 -13.01
N ALA A 13 6.48 28.63 -13.62
CA ALA A 13 6.77 29.06 -14.97
C ALA A 13 5.88 28.30 -16.00
N VAL A 14 5.83 28.82 -17.22
CA VAL A 14 4.96 28.26 -18.29
C VAL A 14 5.21 26.77 -18.55
N ASP A 15 6.46 26.32 -18.43
CA ASP A 15 6.85 24.91 -18.56
C ASP A 15 6.15 24.02 -17.52
N SER A 16 6.13 24.42 -16.24
CA SER A 16 5.45 23.66 -15.19
C SER A 16 3.95 23.60 -15.41
N ILE A 17 3.32 24.68 -15.91
CA ILE A 17 1.90 24.69 -16.25
C ILE A 17 1.64 23.72 -17.41
N VAL A 18 2.47 23.74 -18.44
CA VAL A 18 2.38 22.82 -19.59
C VAL A 18 2.52 21.38 -19.15
N ASP A 19 3.51 21.07 -18.30
CA ASP A 19 3.75 19.71 -17.79
C ASP A 19 2.52 19.17 -17.03
N ILE A 20 1.94 19.97 -16.14
CA ILE A 20 0.77 19.58 -15.34
C ILE A 20 -0.45 19.36 -16.25
N VAL A 21 -0.74 20.31 -17.15
CA VAL A 21 -1.89 20.22 -18.06
C VAL A 21 -1.70 19.06 -19.04
N ALA A 22 -0.51 18.89 -19.59
CA ALA A 22 -0.22 17.77 -20.50
C ALA A 22 -0.36 16.41 -19.79
N ALA A 23 0.14 16.28 -18.56
CA ALA A 23 -0.05 15.06 -17.77
C ALA A 23 -1.52 14.76 -17.53
N ALA A 24 -2.32 15.78 -17.16
CA ALA A 24 -3.76 15.63 -16.95
C ALA A 24 -4.49 15.19 -18.23
N VAL A 25 -4.19 15.82 -19.36
CA VAL A 25 -4.79 15.46 -20.67
C VAL A 25 -4.40 14.02 -21.08
N CYS A 26 -3.12 13.64 -20.88
CA CYS A 26 -2.67 12.28 -21.18
C CYS A 26 -3.38 11.24 -20.31
N LEU A 27 -3.58 11.51 -19.03
CA LEU A 27 -4.28 10.61 -18.11
C LEU A 27 -5.75 10.47 -18.46
N ASP A 28 -6.41 11.59 -18.77
CA ASP A 28 -7.80 11.60 -19.21
C ASP A 28 -8.00 10.76 -20.47
N ASN A 29 -7.11 10.91 -21.46
CA ASN A 29 -7.13 10.11 -22.70
C ASN A 29 -6.82 8.62 -22.49
N LEU A 30 -5.94 8.28 -21.55
CA LEU A 30 -5.59 6.89 -21.24
C LEU A 30 -6.66 6.23 -20.38
N ALA A 31 -7.40 7.01 -19.58
CA ALA A 31 -8.47 6.60 -18.67
C ALA A 31 -8.12 5.30 -17.89
N PRO A 32 -6.97 5.26 -17.16
CA PRO A 32 -6.63 4.09 -16.38
C PRO A 32 -7.55 3.99 -15.16
N ASP A 33 -8.00 2.78 -14.82
CA ASP A 33 -8.76 2.53 -13.61
C ASP A 33 -7.91 2.80 -12.36
N GLU A 34 -6.61 2.53 -12.45
CA GLU A 34 -5.65 2.68 -11.36
C GLU A 34 -4.29 3.15 -11.86
N VAL A 35 -3.62 3.93 -11.02
CA VAL A 35 -2.24 4.40 -11.28
C VAL A 35 -1.32 3.89 -10.19
N ILE A 36 -0.39 3.02 -10.56
CA ILE A 36 0.53 2.38 -9.62
C ILE A 36 1.90 3.04 -9.70
N VAL A 37 2.38 3.55 -8.56
CA VAL A 37 3.74 4.06 -8.44
C VAL A 37 4.40 3.43 -7.22
N THR A 38 5.35 2.53 -7.46
CA THR A 38 6.04 1.76 -6.41
C THR A 38 7.07 2.56 -5.63
N GLY A 39 7.56 3.65 -6.21
CA GLY A 39 8.50 4.58 -5.59
C GLY A 39 9.16 5.49 -6.62
N LEU A 40 9.74 6.57 -6.12
CA LEU A 40 10.46 7.57 -6.90
C LEU A 40 11.97 7.37 -6.70
N CYS A 41 12.68 7.07 -7.78
CA CYS A 41 14.14 6.96 -7.74
C CYS A 41 14.76 8.35 -7.66
N GLU A 42 15.46 8.65 -6.55
CA GLU A 42 16.07 9.95 -6.32
C GLU A 42 17.59 9.86 -6.25
N GLY A 43 18.23 10.94 -6.70
CA GLY A 43 19.67 11.08 -6.66
C GLY A 43 20.20 11.59 -5.32
N SER A 44 21.41 12.11 -5.34
CA SER A 44 22.09 12.61 -4.14
C SER A 44 23.00 13.80 -4.46
N GLY A 45 23.56 14.43 -3.42
CA GLY A 45 24.49 15.54 -3.55
C GLY A 45 23.80 16.90 -3.53
N PHE A 46 24.18 17.80 -4.42
CA PHE A 46 23.69 19.18 -4.46
C PHE A 46 23.38 19.59 -5.89
N ILE A 47 22.39 20.46 -6.04
CA ILE A 47 22.08 21.16 -7.28
C ILE A 47 22.23 22.68 -7.07
N ARG A 48 22.58 23.38 -8.13
CA ARG A 48 22.61 24.84 -8.13
C ARG A 48 21.31 25.39 -8.69
N CYS A 49 20.63 26.19 -7.89
CA CYS A 49 19.47 26.99 -8.31
C CYS A 49 19.69 28.47 -8.11
N GLN A 50 18.70 29.32 -8.39
CA GLN A 50 18.83 30.76 -8.18
C GLN A 50 19.11 31.14 -6.72
N HIS A 51 18.71 30.31 -5.77
CA HIS A 51 18.92 30.51 -4.33
C HIS A 51 20.24 29.92 -3.82
N GLY A 52 21.12 29.46 -4.69
CA GLY A 52 22.41 28.87 -4.34
C GLY A 52 22.45 27.35 -4.50
N LEU A 53 23.29 26.69 -3.69
CA LEU A 53 23.41 25.22 -3.65
C LEU A 53 22.41 24.67 -2.66
N ILE A 54 21.56 23.76 -3.13
CA ILE A 54 20.60 23.05 -2.28
C ILE A 54 20.84 21.55 -2.34
N PRO A 55 20.60 20.83 -1.22
CA PRO A 55 20.78 19.37 -1.19
C PRO A 55 19.71 18.66 -1.98
N VAL A 56 20.04 17.45 -2.46
CA VAL A 56 19.13 16.51 -3.10
C VAL A 56 18.88 15.34 -2.12
N PRO A 57 17.61 14.99 -1.86
CA PRO A 57 16.36 15.54 -2.40
C PRO A 57 16.13 17.00 -2.02
N VAL A 58 15.58 17.78 -2.94
CA VAL A 58 15.27 19.19 -2.65
C VAL A 58 14.15 19.32 -1.63
N PRO A 59 14.14 20.39 -0.79
CA PRO A 59 13.15 20.53 0.30
C PRO A 59 11.69 20.42 -0.15
N ALA A 60 11.36 20.94 -1.32
CA ALA A 60 9.99 20.86 -1.86
C ALA A 60 9.58 19.40 -2.15
N VAL A 61 10.49 18.59 -2.69
CA VAL A 61 10.23 17.15 -2.91
C VAL A 61 10.04 16.44 -1.58
N LEU A 62 10.89 16.70 -0.58
CA LEU A 62 10.73 16.08 0.74
C LEU A 62 9.39 16.41 1.39
N ASN A 63 8.94 17.68 1.29
CA ASN A 63 7.63 18.07 1.82
C ASN A 63 6.48 17.35 1.13
N ILE A 64 6.51 17.23 -0.21
CA ILE A 64 5.49 16.49 -0.96
C ILE A 64 5.50 15.01 -0.58
N VAL A 65 6.66 14.39 -0.54
CA VAL A 65 6.84 12.98 -0.18
C VAL A 65 6.30 12.70 1.22
N GLN A 66 6.65 13.54 2.19
CA GLN A 66 6.18 13.41 3.58
C GLN A 66 4.65 13.58 3.69
N THR A 67 4.10 14.60 3.03
CA THR A 67 2.66 14.91 3.10
C THR A 67 1.81 13.81 2.47
N HIS A 68 2.28 13.21 1.38
CA HIS A 68 1.51 12.24 0.58
C HIS A 68 1.97 10.79 0.75
N GLY A 69 2.90 10.52 1.66
CA GLY A 69 3.38 9.16 1.94
C GLY A 69 4.04 8.50 0.72
N LEU A 70 4.79 9.25 -0.09
CA LEU A 70 5.47 8.68 -1.25
C LEU A 70 6.77 7.99 -0.82
N THR A 71 7.11 6.89 -1.46
CA THR A 71 8.37 6.19 -1.22
C THR A 71 9.48 6.76 -2.10
N LEU A 72 10.59 7.22 -1.48
CA LEU A 72 11.82 7.55 -2.19
C LEU A 72 12.77 6.36 -2.18
N ILE A 73 13.36 6.09 -3.35
CA ILE A 73 14.36 5.04 -3.53
C ILE A 73 15.69 5.73 -3.84
N PRO A 74 16.64 5.79 -2.88
CA PRO A 74 17.95 6.41 -3.12
C PRO A 74 18.73 5.68 -4.21
N THR A 75 19.35 6.45 -5.08
CA THR A 75 20.24 5.94 -6.13
C THR A 75 21.68 6.42 -5.90
N GLY A 76 22.66 5.79 -6.54
CA GLY A 76 24.05 6.25 -6.52
C GLY A 76 24.32 7.46 -7.43
N ILE A 77 23.31 7.98 -8.13
CA ILE A 77 23.47 9.07 -9.12
C ILE A 77 23.59 10.41 -8.40
N LYS A 78 24.56 11.24 -8.82
CA LYS A 78 24.67 12.61 -8.34
C LYS A 78 23.76 13.52 -9.15
N GLY A 79 22.87 14.25 -8.47
CA GLY A 79 21.92 15.20 -9.06
C GLY A 79 20.48 14.88 -8.74
N GLU A 80 19.59 15.77 -9.12
CA GLU A 80 18.15 15.68 -8.92
C GLU A 80 17.52 14.81 -10.01
N LEU A 81 16.88 13.72 -9.61
CA LEU A 81 16.12 12.86 -10.51
C LEU A 81 14.62 13.09 -10.38
N VAL A 82 14.18 13.54 -9.21
CA VAL A 82 12.77 13.84 -8.90
C VAL A 82 12.62 15.36 -8.71
N THR A 83 11.92 15.99 -9.64
CA THR A 83 11.58 17.42 -9.53
C THR A 83 10.35 17.64 -8.66
N PRO A 84 10.16 18.82 -8.05
CA PRO A 84 8.94 19.15 -7.33
C PRO A 84 7.66 18.96 -8.16
N THR A 85 7.68 19.39 -9.43
CA THR A 85 6.54 19.21 -10.36
C THR A 85 6.23 17.73 -10.59
N GLY A 86 7.26 16.91 -10.84
CA GLY A 86 7.09 15.46 -11.02
C GLY A 86 6.56 14.77 -9.78
N ALA A 87 7.08 15.11 -8.59
CA ALA A 87 6.60 14.59 -7.33
C ALA A 87 5.13 14.96 -7.07
N ALA A 88 4.74 16.22 -7.36
CA ALA A 88 3.38 16.70 -7.21
C ALA A 88 2.39 15.98 -8.15
N ILE A 89 2.77 15.77 -9.41
CA ILE A 89 1.96 15.01 -10.36
C ILE A 89 1.75 13.59 -9.84
N VAL A 90 2.81 12.90 -9.43
CA VAL A 90 2.71 11.54 -8.88
C VAL A 90 1.84 11.49 -7.63
N ALA A 91 1.99 12.46 -6.71
CA ALA A 91 1.18 12.56 -5.52
C ALA A 91 -0.32 12.71 -5.83
N ALA A 92 -0.65 13.44 -6.90
CA ALA A 92 -2.04 13.68 -7.31
C ALA A 92 -2.69 12.47 -7.99
N ILE A 93 -1.92 11.67 -8.74
CA ILE A 93 -2.49 10.61 -9.59
C ILE A 93 -2.35 9.19 -9.01
N ARG A 94 -1.41 8.96 -8.09
CA ARG A 94 -1.17 7.63 -7.55
C ARG A 94 -2.38 7.11 -6.77
N THR A 95 -2.86 5.93 -7.14
CA THR A 95 -3.92 5.21 -6.44
C THR A 95 -3.39 4.00 -5.67
N LYS A 96 -2.30 3.36 -6.14
CA LYS A 96 -1.69 2.19 -5.49
C LYS A 96 -0.16 2.28 -5.47
N GLU A 97 0.46 1.54 -4.55
CA GLU A 97 1.93 1.48 -4.37
C GLU A 97 2.54 0.15 -4.81
N LYS A 98 1.75 -0.91 -4.88
CA LYS A 98 2.24 -2.26 -5.17
C LYS A 98 1.78 -2.70 -6.55
N LEU A 99 2.69 -3.28 -7.32
CA LEU A 99 2.33 -3.96 -8.57
C LEU A 99 1.51 -5.21 -8.26
N PRO A 100 0.58 -5.57 -9.13
CA PRO A 100 -0.10 -6.87 -9.06
C PRO A 100 0.91 -8.01 -9.19
N SER A 101 0.57 -9.18 -8.66
CA SER A 101 1.43 -10.38 -8.69
C SER A 101 1.74 -10.84 -10.10
N SER A 102 0.80 -10.63 -11.03
CA SER A 102 0.97 -10.89 -12.46
C SER A 102 0.22 -9.84 -13.28
N PHE A 103 0.73 -9.53 -14.45
CA PHE A 103 0.11 -8.57 -15.37
C PHE A 103 0.61 -8.77 -16.79
N LYS A 104 -0.18 -8.36 -17.75
CA LYS A 104 0.20 -8.25 -19.14
C LYS A 104 0.48 -6.79 -19.47
N CYS A 105 1.70 -6.48 -19.93
CA CYS A 105 2.03 -5.13 -20.40
C CYS A 105 1.54 -4.98 -21.84
N THR A 106 0.62 -4.05 -22.08
CA THR A 106 0.00 -3.83 -23.39
C THR A 106 0.60 -2.66 -24.15
N LYS A 107 1.05 -1.62 -23.42
CA LYS A 107 1.71 -0.45 -24.01
C LYS A 107 2.82 0.05 -23.10
N THR A 108 3.84 0.65 -23.68
CA THR A 108 4.94 1.29 -22.96
C THR A 108 5.25 2.64 -23.58
N GLY A 109 5.40 3.65 -22.73
CA GLY A 109 5.87 4.97 -23.09
C GLY A 109 7.14 5.33 -22.31
N LEU A 110 8.05 6.07 -22.95
CA LEU A 110 9.29 6.54 -22.35
C LEU A 110 9.39 8.06 -22.50
N GLY A 111 9.68 8.73 -21.38
CA GLY A 111 10.03 10.15 -21.35
C GLY A 111 11.48 10.34 -20.92
N ALA A 112 12.24 11.11 -21.65
CA ALA A 112 13.65 11.40 -21.35
C ALA A 112 13.82 12.82 -20.84
N GLY A 113 14.55 12.99 -19.74
CA GLY A 113 15.01 14.30 -19.28
C GLY A 113 16.15 14.84 -20.12
N LYS A 114 16.37 16.15 -20.08
CA LYS A 114 17.47 16.83 -20.80
C LYS A 114 18.86 16.64 -20.16
N ARG A 115 18.90 16.31 -18.86
CA ARG A 115 20.16 16.14 -18.13
C ARG A 115 20.80 14.80 -18.46
N THR A 116 22.11 14.81 -18.65
CA THR A 116 22.91 13.60 -18.88
C THR A 116 23.50 13.10 -17.57
N TYR A 117 23.30 11.82 -17.29
CA TYR A 117 23.83 11.10 -16.13
C TYR A 117 24.62 9.88 -16.61
N GLU A 118 25.28 9.17 -15.67
CA GLU A 118 26.02 7.92 -15.95
C GLU A 118 25.12 6.83 -16.57
N ARG A 119 23.82 6.89 -16.30
CA ARG A 119 22.80 6.05 -16.94
C ARG A 119 21.64 6.91 -17.46
N PRO A 120 20.87 6.44 -18.44
CA PRO A 120 19.72 7.17 -18.93
C PRO A 120 18.73 7.53 -17.80
N SER A 121 18.37 8.81 -17.69
CA SER A 121 17.30 9.27 -16.82
C SER A 121 16.01 9.22 -17.60
N LEU A 122 15.22 8.16 -17.38
CA LEU A 122 14.00 7.89 -18.11
C LEU A 122 12.84 7.69 -17.15
N LEU A 123 11.72 8.34 -17.44
CA LEU A 123 10.41 7.96 -16.92
C LEU A 123 9.80 6.92 -17.84
N ARG A 124 9.42 5.77 -17.31
CA ARG A 124 8.72 4.72 -18.06
C ARG A 124 7.29 4.57 -17.53
N ALA A 125 6.33 4.78 -18.40
CA ALA A 125 4.93 4.48 -18.14
C ALA A 125 4.54 3.18 -18.87
N MET A 126 3.79 2.32 -18.21
CA MET A 126 3.32 1.05 -18.77
C MET A 126 1.81 0.94 -18.56
N MET A 127 1.09 0.60 -19.59
CA MET A 127 -0.30 0.16 -19.47
C MET A 127 -0.30 -1.34 -19.16
N LEU A 128 -0.91 -1.67 -18.05
CA LEU A 128 -0.98 -3.03 -17.54
C LEU A 128 -2.44 -3.51 -17.63
N GLU A 129 -2.62 -4.73 -18.10
CA GLU A 129 -3.88 -5.46 -17.96
C GLU A 129 -3.69 -6.56 -16.93
N THR A 130 -4.54 -6.56 -15.93
CA THR A 130 -4.66 -7.65 -14.96
C THR A 130 -5.81 -8.56 -15.41
N GLY A 131 -5.64 -9.87 -15.32
CA GLY A 131 -6.73 -10.79 -15.56
C GLY A 131 -7.84 -10.60 -14.51
N GLU A 132 -9.09 -10.82 -14.85
CA GLU A 132 -10.25 -10.73 -13.94
C GLU A 132 -10.13 -11.62 -12.67
N ASN A 133 -9.11 -12.48 -12.63
CA ASN A 133 -8.85 -13.42 -11.52
C ASN A 133 -7.53 -13.17 -10.76
N ASP A 134 -6.80 -12.07 -11.03
CA ASP A 134 -5.46 -11.87 -10.46
C ASP A 134 -5.44 -11.11 -9.12
N GLU A 135 -6.55 -10.74 -8.55
CA GLU A 135 -6.62 -10.56 -7.10
C GLU A 135 -6.63 -11.97 -6.46
N LYS A 136 -5.47 -12.62 -6.44
CA LYS A 136 -5.27 -13.73 -5.53
C LYS A 136 -5.54 -13.15 -4.15
N ASP A 137 -6.72 -13.47 -3.63
CA ASP A 137 -7.09 -13.06 -2.28
C ASP A 137 -6.14 -13.80 -1.33
N THR A 138 -5.08 -13.06 -0.96
CA THR A 138 -4.04 -13.58 -0.09
C THR A 138 -4.40 -13.22 1.33
N ILE A 139 -4.46 -14.23 2.17
CA ILE A 139 -4.74 -14.08 3.60
C ILE A 139 -3.59 -14.65 4.41
N TRP A 140 -3.53 -14.25 5.67
CA TRP A 140 -2.64 -14.84 6.66
C TRP A 140 -3.42 -15.73 7.62
N LYS A 141 -2.86 -16.89 7.92
CA LYS A 141 -3.24 -17.73 9.04
C LYS A 141 -2.19 -17.55 10.14
N LEU A 142 -2.63 -17.08 11.29
CA LEU A 142 -1.85 -17.05 12.52
C LEU A 142 -2.29 -18.25 13.36
N GLU A 143 -1.33 -19.02 13.86
CA GLU A 143 -1.59 -20.28 14.53
C GLU A 143 -0.72 -20.41 15.78
N CYS A 144 -1.31 -20.77 16.91
CA CYS A 144 -0.56 -21.10 18.13
C CYS A 144 -1.31 -22.15 18.95
N ASN A 145 -0.55 -22.88 19.80
CA ASN A 145 -1.12 -23.88 20.70
C ASN A 145 -1.05 -23.36 22.13
N ILE A 146 -2.12 -23.55 22.89
CA ILE A 146 -2.34 -23.00 24.22
C ILE A 146 -2.81 -24.11 25.14
N ASP A 147 -2.03 -24.48 26.18
CA ASP A 147 -2.33 -25.60 27.10
C ASP A 147 -2.60 -25.16 28.55
N ASP A 148 -2.55 -23.87 28.83
CA ASP A 148 -2.63 -23.33 30.19
C ASP A 148 -3.48 -22.03 30.29
N CYS A 149 -4.44 -21.85 29.37
CA CYS A 149 -5.36 -20.73 29.39
C CYS A 149 -6.79 -21.20 29.66
N THR A 150 -7.58 -20.43 30.43
CA THR A 150 -8.97 -20.77 30.71
C THR A 150 -9.88 -20.56 29.49
N GLY A 151 -10.97 -21.31 29.39
CA GLY A 151 -11.96 -21.12 28.33
C GLY A 151 -12.56 -19.71 28.28
N GLU A 152 -12.69 -19.05 29.43
CA GLU A 152 -13.18 -17.66 29.54
C GLU A 152 -12.20 -16.68 28.91
N ALA A 153 -10.91 -16.82 29.20
CA ALA A 153 -9.84 -15.98 28.62
C ALA A 153 -9.76 -16.20 27.10
N LEU A 154 -9.85 -17.45 26.65
CA LEU A 154 -9.90 -17.77 25.21
C LEU A 154 -11.12 -17.16 24.52
N GLY A 155 -12.30 -17.22 25.13
CA GLY A 155 -13.52 -16.57 24.63
C GLY A 155 -13.37 -15.04 24.54
N TYR A 156 -12.76 -14.41 25.54
CA TYR A 156 -12.47 -12.98 25.55
C TYR A 156 -11.47 -12.59 24.43
N CYS A 157 -10.40 -13.37 24.29
CA CYS A 157 -9.42 -13.18 23.23
C CYS A 157 -10.07 -13.23 21.85
N MET A 158 -10.92 -14.24 21.59
CA MET A 158 -11.68 -14.36 20.34
C MET A 158 -12.50 -13.10 20.05
N GLY A 159 -13.24 -12.59 21.05
CA GLY A 159 -14.03 -11.37 20.90
C GLY A 159 -13.17 -10.16 20.51
N LYS A 160 -12.02 -9.98 21.16
CA LYS A 160 -11.07 -8.90 20.82
C LYS A 160 -10.48 -9.03 19.41
N LEU A 161 -10.12 -10.24 19.00
CA LEU A 161 -9.57 -10.51 17.67
C LEU A 161 -10.57 -10.17 16.57
N LEU A 162 -11.84 -10.59 16.73
CA LEU A 162 -12.90 -10.25 15.78
C LEU A 162 -13.18 -8.75 15.73
N GLN A 163 -13.21 -8.05 16.87
CA GLN A 163 -13.37 -6.60 16.93
C GLN A 163 -12.18 -5.85 16.28
N ALA A 164 -10.98 -6.39 16.38
CA ALA A 164 -9.78 -5.82 15.75
C ALA A 164 -9.68 -6.08 14.24
N GLY A 165 -10.62 -6.85 13.66
CA GLY A 165 -10.73 -7.07 12.23
C GLY A 165 -10.16 -8.40 11.75
N ALA A 166 -10.05 -9.40 12.62
CA ALA A 166 -9.85 -10.77 12.16
C ALA A 166 -11.03 -11.20 11.27
N ARG A 167 -10.73 -11.85 10.15
CA ARG A 167 -11.75 -12.36 9.24
C ARG A 167 -12.45 -13.62 9.80
N ASP A 168 -11.70 -14.42 10.54
CA ASP A 168 -12.18 -15.60 11.23
C ASP A 168 -11.27 -15.93 12.41
N VAL A 169 -11.85 -16.50 13.47
CA VAL A 169 -11.15 -16.96 14.67
C VAL A 169 -11.81 -18.24 15.16
N HIS A 170 -11.02 -19.31 15.30
CA HIS A 170 -11.55 -20.55 15.84
C HIS A 170 -10.51 -21.30 16.67
N TYR A 171 -11.00 -22.17 17.55
CA TYR A 171 -10.20 -23.06 18.38
C TYR A 171 -10.40 -24.51 17.96
N ILE A 172 -9.30 -25.25 17.83
CA ILE A 172 -9.29 -26.67 17.55
C ILE A 172 -8.77 -27.39 18.80
N PRO A 173 -9.52 -28.32 19.41
CA PRO A 173 -9.02 -29.14 20.50
C PRO A 173 -7.85 -30.01 20.03
N VAL A 174 -6.75 -29.99 20.75
CA VAL A 174 -5.55 -30.75 20.44
C VAL A 174 -4.97 -31.37 21.72
N TYR A 175 -4.14 -32.39 21.56
CA TYR A 175 -3.30 -32.90 22.63
C TYR A 175 -1.85 -32.54 22.36
N MET A 176 -1.21 -31.91 23.34
CA MET A 176 0.20 -31.52 23.27
C MET A 176 1.09 -32.58 23.95
N LYS A 177 2.41 -32.32 23.97
CA LYS A 177 3.39 -33.15 24.70
C LYS A 177 2.94 -33.39 26.14
N LYS A 178 3.29 -34.55 26.69
CA LYS A 178 2.84 -35.01 28.02
C LYS A 178 1.33 -35.24 28.15
N ASN A 179 0.64 -35.51 27.02
CA ASN A 179 -0.81 -35.74 26.95
C ASN A 179 -1.66 -34.62 27.57
N ARG A 180 -1.24 -33.37 27.44
CA ARG A 180 -1.98 -32.23 27.93
C ARG A 180 -3.08 -31.85 26.93
N PRO A 181 -4.36 -31.79 27.35
CA PRO A 181 -5.41 -31.15 26.56
C PRO A 181 -5.05 -29.69 26.32
N ALA A 182 -5.26 -29.22 25.12
CA ALA A 182 -4.93 -27.86 24.70
C ALA A 182 -5.84 -27.39 23.57
N TYR A 183 -5.73 -26.15 23.21
CA TYR A 183 -6.40 -25.58 22.05
C TYR A 183 -5.38 -25.00 21.08
N GLN A 184 -5.55 -25.32 19.81
CA GLN A 184 -4.91 -24.58 18.74
C GLN A 184 -5.81 -23.40 18.38
N LEU A 185 -5.30 -22.19 18.53
CA LEU A 185 -5.93 -20.97 18.05
C LEU A 185 -5.51 -20.74 16.61
N ASP A 186 -6.49 -20.61 15.72
CA ASP A 186 -6.32 -20.20 14.34
C ASP A 186 -7.00 -18.86 14.11
N VAL A 187 -6.28 -17.90 13.54
CA VAL A 187 -6.80 -16.56 13.20
C VAL A 187 -6.52 -16.28 11.74
N ILE A 188 -7.55 -15.94 10.99
CA ILE A 188 -7.47 -15.58 9.58
C ILE A 188 -7.57 -14.07 9.45
N CYS A 189 -6.60 -13.45 8.77
CA CYS A 189 -6.55 -12.00 8.65
C CYS A 189 -5.91 -11.53 7.33
N GLU A 190 -6.06 -10.25 7.07
CA GLU A 190 -5.31 -9.51 6.06
C GLU A 190 -3.92 -9.12 6.56
N GLU A 191 -2.99 -8.88 5.65
CA GLU A 191 -1.60 -8.48 5.97
C GLU A 191 -1.57 -7.25 6.90
N GLU A 192 -2.39 -6.25 6.63
CA GLU A 192 -2.41 -4.97 7.36
C GLU A 192 -2.85 -5.13 8.82
N LYS A 193 -3.58 -6.21 9.13
CA LYS A 193 -4.08 -6.50 10.49
C LYS A 193 -3.18 -7.42 11.29
N ARG A 194 -2.24 -8.09 10.63
CA ARG A 194 -1.42 -9.15 11.21
C ARG A 194 -0.74 -8.74 12.52
N GLU A 195 0.01 -7.66 12.52
CA GLU A 195 0.78 -7.23 13.69
C GLU A 195 -0.11 -6.85 14.88
N THR A 196 -1.24 -6.20 14.60
CA THR A 196 -2.23 -5.85 15.63
C THR A 196 -2.82 -7.10 16.26
N LEU A 197 -3.19 -8.09 15.46
CA LEU A 197 -3.80 -9.34 15.95
C LEU A 197 -2.78 -10.19 16.70
N GLU A 198 -1.54 -10.26 16.26
CA GLU A 198 -0.46 -10.94 17.01
C GLU A 198 -0.24 -10.30 18.39
N SER A 199 -0.27 -8.98 18.48
CA SER A 199 -0.16 -8.27 19.76
C SER A 199 -1.31 -8.63 20.72
N ILE A 200 -2.53 -8.76 20.19
CA ILE A 200 -3.68 -9.20 20.99
C ILE A 200 -3.49 -10.64 21.47
N ILE A 201 -3.06 -11.56 20.60
CA ILE A 201 -2.82 -12.95 20.97
C ILE A 201 -1.79 -13.04 22.10
N PHE A 202 -0.66 -12.34 22.00
CA PHE A 202 0.37 -12.34 23.03
C PHE A 202 -0.08 -11.68 24.34
N THR A 203 -0.98 -10.71 24.29
CA THR A 203 -1.47 -10.00 25.49
C THR A 203 -2.55 -10.79 26.22
N GLU A 204 -3.43 -11.46 25.49
CA GLU A 204 -4.64 -12.09 26.04
C GLU A 204 -4.52 -13.60 26.23
N THR A 205 -3.40 -14.18 25.81
CA THR A 205 -3.16 -15.62 26.00
C THR A 205 -1.79 -15.88 26.63
N THR A 206 -1.52 -17.11 27.00
CA THR A 206 -0.25 -17.56 27.55
C THR A 206 0.74 -18.03 26.49
N THR A 207 0.38 -17.94 25.20
CA THR A 207 1.26 -18.40 24.13
C THR A 207 2.55 -17.59 24.06
N ILE A 208 3.66 -18.26 23.79
CA ILE A 208 5.00 -17.64 23.64
C ILE A 208 5.44 -17.58 22.17
N GLY A 209 4.61 -18.07 21.25
CA GLY A 209 4.97 -18.08 19.82
C GLY A 209 3.79 -18.31 18.91
N ILE A 210 3.82 -17.62 17.77
CA ILE A 210 2.80 -17.68 16.73
C ILE A 210 3.45 -18.16 15.45
N ARG A 211 2.88 -19.18 14.81
CA ARG A 211 3.22 -19.62 13.46
C ARG A 211 2.44 -18.80 12.45
N ARG A 212 3.10 -18.40 11.37
CA ARG A 212 2.51 -17.59 10.30
C ARG A 212 2.51 -18.39 9.01
N CYS A 213 1.39 -18.42 8.33
CA CYS A 213 1.28 -19.02 7.01
C CYS A 213 0.50 -18.09 6.10
N GLN A 214 1.13 -17.69 5.00
CA GLN A 214 0.45 -16.96 3.94
C GLN A 214 -0.29 -17.98 3.07
N MET A 215 -1.56 -17.73 2.78
CA MET A 215 -2.43 -18.64 2.06
C MET A 215 -3.12 -17.93 0.91
N GLU A 216 -3.17 -18.59 -0.22
CA GLU A 216 -4.03 -18.18 -1.34
C GLU A 216 -5.41 -18.81 -1.15
N ARG A 217 -6.45 -18.08 -1.47
CA ARG A 217 -7.82 -18.64 -1.47
C ARG A 217 -8.57 -18.24 -2.72
N THR A 218 -9.47 -19.10 -3.13
CA THR A 218 -10.46 -18.80 -4.16
C THR A 218 -11.73 -18.30 -3.51
N VAL A 219 -12.21 -17.14 -3.91
CA VAL A 219 -13.42 -16.52 -3.37
C VAL A 219 -14.48 -16.42 -4.47
N MET A 220 -15.70 -16.84 -4.20
CA MET A 220 -16.81 -16.58 -5.11
C MET A 220 -17.20 -15.10 -5.08
N LYS A 221 -17.61 -14.57 -6.23
CA LYS A 221 -18.23 -13.23 -6.30
C LYS A 221 -19.46 -13.22 -5.39
N ARG A 222 -19.66 -12.14 -4.67
CA ARG A 222 -20.75 -11.97 -3.70
C ARG A 222 -21.36 -10.60 -3.89
N GLU A 223 -22.67 -10.58 -3.99
CA GLU A 223 -23.44 -9.35 -4.01
C GLU A 223 -24.28 -9.26 -2.74
N PHE A 224 -24.39 -8.05 -2.20
CA PHE A 224 -25.26 -7.77 -1.07
C PHE A 224 -26.49 -7.06 -1.61
N ALA A 225 -27.66 -7.60 -1.33
CA ALA A 225 -28.93 -7.00 -1.70
C ALA A 225 -29.84 -6.89 -0.47
N THR A 226 -30.69 -5.89 -0.44
CA THR A 226 -31.78 -5.80 0.52
C THR A 226 -33.07 -6.24 -0.18
N ILE A 227 -33.73 -7.24 0.38
CA ILE A 227 -35.02 -7.72 -0.11
C ILE A 227 -36.08 -7.26 0.87
N THR A 228 -37.07 -6.52 0.37
CA THR A 228 -38.23 -6.14 1.16
C THR A 228 -39.22 -7.32 1.22
N THR A 229 -39.55 -7.74 2.42
CA THR A 229 -40.54 -8.80 2.70
C THR A 229 -41.73 -8.23 3.45
N GLU A 230 -42.79 -8.99 3.57
CA GLU A 230 -43.95 -8.62 4.37
C GLU A 230 -43.66 -8.41 5.87
N TYR A 231 -42.49 -8.88 6.35
CA TYR A 231 -42.03 -8.75 7.74
C TYR A 231 -40.96 -7.68 7.92
N GLY A 232 -40.61 -6.94 6.85
CA GLY A 232 -39.58 -5.90 6.83
C GLY A 232 -38.43 -6.22 5.88
N ASP A 233 -37.41 -5.36 5.89
CA ASP A 233 -36.25 -5.47 5.02
C ASP A 233 -35.26 -6.51 5.56
N ALA A 234 -34.84 -7.42 4.70
CA ALA A 234 -33.83 -8.45 4.99
C ALA A 234 -32.58 -8.23 4.13
N ALA A 235 -31.43 -8.11 4.76
CA ALA A 235 -30.15 -8.11 4.06
C ALA A 235 -29.81 -9.53 3.62
N VAL A 236 -29.60 -9.71 2.33
CA VAL A 236 -29.25 -11.01 1.73
C VAL A 236 -27.90 -10.92 1.04
N LYS A 237 -27.22 -12.04 1.01
CA LYS A 237 -25.94 -12.25 0.34
C LYS A 237 -26.17 -13.25 -0.78
N ILE A 238 -25.95 -12.82 -2.01
CA ILE A 238 -26.15 -13.58 -3.24
C ILE A 238 -24.79 -14.04 -3.78
#